data_8d326f5a18f930c2d35d61df11571a76
#
_entry.id   8d326f5a18f930c2d35d61df11571a76
#
_cell.length_a   1.000
_cell.length_b   1.000
_cell.length_c   1.000
_cell.angle_alpha   90.00
_cell.angle_beta   90.00
_cell.angle_gamma   90.00
#
_symmetry.space_group_name_H-M   'P 1'
#
loop_
_entity.id
_entity.type
_entity.pdbx_description
1 polymer ?
#
loop_
_entity_poly.entity_id
_entity_poly.type
_entity_poly.pdbx_seq_one_letter_code
_entity_poly.pdbx_strand_id
1 'polypeptide(L)'
;MFANACKLATVYTYPVITARRHFDRTIECGCAAFVVLNEQGWIATAAHLLAADDALQRSCREISAYHGKILGIQQEPELTDEEKRRKISRLKTNPKWITDVSFWWGRDGSRLREVRLLPEADLAVGRLEPFDPERFRPFPVVKDPTYLDVGTPLCKLGYPFQRVDASYDETGGEFRLSPGSLPLAGFPMEGIYTRTLSAGKSSDGRYEIKFLETSSPGLIGQSGGPVFDSRGTLWGVQSRTDMHSFRVRTRTPGKERIGDEVLSLNLGVAIHPELLVSYLTDYGIPFRMSDY
;
A
#
# COMPACT_ATOMS: atom_id res chain seq x y z
N MET A 1 5.41 -4.90 26.35
CA MET A 1 6.35 -3.87 25.88
C MET A 1 5.61 -2.82 25.04
N PHE A 2 4.85 -3.19 24.00
CA PHE A 2 4.20 -2.24 23.07
C PHE A 2 2.77 -1.82 23.41
N ALA A 3 2.15 -2.25 24.49
CA ALA A 3 0.72 -2.00 24.74
C ALA A 3 0.33 -0.51 24.69
N ASN A 4 1.11 0.37 25.33
CA ASN A 4 0.85 1.81 25.30
C ASN A 4 1.23 2.43 23.94
N ALA A 5 2.32 2.00 23.32
CA ALA A 5 2.71 2.46 22.00
C ALA A 5 1.67 2.07 20.93
N CYS A 6 1.10 0.87 21.00
CA CYS A 6 0.01 0.43 20.11
C CYS A 6 -1.25 1.29 20.30
N LYS A 7 -1.61 1.63 21.54
CA LYS A 7 -2.73 2.54 21.79
C LYS A 7 -2.51 3.90 21.14
N LEU A 8 -1.30 4.46 21.26
CA LEU A 8 -0.94 5.72 20.60
C LEU A 8 -0.96 5.56 19.07
N ALA A 9 -0.32 4.52 18.54
CA ALA A 9 -0.26 4.29 17.10
C ALA A 9 -1.64 4.10 16.48
N THR A 10 -2.59 3.47 17.18
CA THR A 10 -3.97 3.29 16.71
C THR A 10 -4.69 4.62 16.50
N VAL A 11 -4.34 5.68 17.23
CA VAL A 11 -5.00 6.99 17.10
C VAL A 11 -4.70 7.67 15.76
N TYR A 12 -3.50 7.50 15.24
CA TYR A 12 -3.07 8.11 13.97
C TYR A 12 -2.95 7.13 12.80
N THR A 13 -3.33 5.85 13.00
CA THR A 13 -3.29 4.81 11.94
C THR A 13 -4.69 4.43 11.52
N TYR A 14 -4.97 4.50 10.23
CA TYR A 14 -6.29 4.20 9.69
C TYR A 14 -6.20 3.29 8.46
N PRO A 15 -7.25 2.51 8.19
CA PRO A 15 -7.31 1.70 6.98
C PRO A 15 -7.52 2.57 5.75
N VAL A 16 -6.91 2.18 4.64
CA VAL A 16 -7.38 2.52 3.30
C VAL A 16 -7.93 1.26 2.66
N ILE A 17 -9.18 1.33 2.22
CA ILE A 17 -9.83 0.26 1.47
C ILE A 17 -9.82 0.66 0.01
N THR A 18 -9.46 -0.28 -0.86
CA THR A 18 -9.52 -0.12 -2.31
C THR A 18 -10.54 -1.10 -2.87
N ALA A 19 -11.37 -0.66 -3.81
CA ALA A 19 -12.19 -1.56 -4.63
C ALA A 19 -11.89 -1.31 -6.10
N ARG A 20 -11.77 -2.39 -6.86
CA ARG A 20 -11.53 -2.39 -8.31
C ARG A 20 -12.60 -3.23 -8.98
N ARG A 21 -13.26 -2.68 -9.98
CA ARG A 21 -14.17 -3.42 -10.85
C ARG A 21 -13.46 -3.77 -12.13
N HIS A 22 -13.60 -5.00 -12.56
CA HIS A 22 -13.00 -5.50 -13.77
C HIS A 22 -13.99 -5.52 -14.93
N PHE A 23 -13.49 -5.68 -16.14
CA PHE A 23 -14.27 -5.73 -17.37
C PHE A 23 -15.28 -6.88 -17.37
N ASP A 24 -14.99 -7.99 -16.71
CA ASP A 24 -15.91 -9.11 -16.47
C ASP A 24 -16.90 -8.86 -15.32
N ARG A 25 -16.94 -7.63 -14.78
CA ARG A 25 -17.77 -7.17 -13.65
C ARG A 25 -17.39 -7.77 -12.28
N THR A 26 -16.33 -8.54 -12.19
CA THR A 26 -15.83 -8.98 -10.88
C THR A 26 -15.29 -7.77 -10.10
N ILE A 27 -15.46 -7.81 -8.76
CA ILE A 27 -14.98 -6.76 -7.86
C ILE A 27 -13.91 -7.38 -6.95
N GLU A 28 -12.77 -6.72 -6.88
CA GLU A 28 -11.68 -7.06 -5.97
C GLU A 28 -11.51 -5.94 -4.96
N CYS A 29 -11.53 -6.29 -3.66
CA CYS A 29 -11.27 -5.35 -2.58
C CYS A 29 -9.91 -5.65 -1.96
N GLY A 30 -9.20 -4.59 -1.58
CA GLY A 30 -7.97 -4.64 -0.83
C GLY A 30 -8.03 -3.75 0.40
N CYS A 31 -7.22 -4.08 1.41
CA CYS A 31 -7.05 -3.25 2.59
C CYS A 31 -5.57 -2.99 2.82
N ALA A 32 -5.24 -1.78 3.23
CA ALA A 32 -3.92 -1.33 3.61
C ALA A 32 -4.05 -0.28 4.72
N ALA A 33 -3.00 0.46 5.02
CA ALA A 33 -3.01 1.47 6.07
C ALA A 33 -2.44 2.82 5.61
N PHE A 34 -2.70 3.85 6.39
CA PHE A 34 -2.01 5.13 6.31
C PHE A 34 -1.80 5.73 7.69
N VAL A 35 -0.83 6.63 7.79
CA VAL A 35 -0.47 7.36 9.01
C VAL A 35 -0.88 8.81 8.86
N VAL A 36 -1.67 9.33 9.79
CA VAL A 36 -1.97 10.77 9.87
C VAL A 36 -0.83 11.47 10.59
N LEU A 37 -0.18 12.43 9.91
CA LEU A 37 1.06 13.03 10.37
C LEU A 37 0.86 14.29 11.25
N ASN A 38 -0.18 15.09 10.96
CA ASN A 38 -0.36 16.38 11.59
C ASN A 38 -1.82 16.89 11.55
N GLU A 39 -2.06 18.04 12.20
CA GLU A 39 -3.36 18.70 12.31
C GLU A 39 -3.91 19.28 11.00
N GLN A 40 -3.08 19.37 9.95
CA GLN A 40 -3.50 19.81 8.62
C GLN A 40 -4.08 18.67 7.77
N GLY A 41 -4.08 17.44 8.30
CA GLY A 41 -4.58 16.26 7.61
C GLY A 41 -3.60 15.62 6.62
N TRP A 42 -2.32 15.96 6.69
CA TRP A 42 -1.31 15.27 5.92
C TRP A 42 -1.16 13.83 6.40
N ILE A 43 -1.08 12.93 5.44
CA ILE A 43 -0.87 11.50 5.68
C ILE A 43 0.37 10.99 4.96
N ALA A 44 0.91 9.88 5.45
CA ALA A 44 1.89 9.06 4.72
C ALA A 44 1.33 7.65 4.52
N THR A 45 1.61 7.06 3.36
CA THR A 45 1.24 5.69 3.00
C THR A 45 2.20 5.10 1.97
N ALA A 46 2.00 3.86 1.55
CA ALA A 46 2.78 3.24 0.49
C ALA A 46 2.29 3.69 -0.90
N ALA A 47 3.23 4.06 -1.79
CA ALA A 47 2.89 4.59 -3.11
C ALA A 47 2.21 3.55 -4.02
N HIS A 48 2.55 2.26 -3.87
CA HIS A 48 1.95 1.20 -4.68
C HIS A 48 0.43 1.08 -4.50
N LEU A 49 -0.14 1.59 -3.40
CA LEU A 49 -1.59 1.62 -3.19
C LEU A 49 -2.29 2.50 -4.22
N LEU A 50 -1.63 3.59 -4.63
CA LEU A 50 -2.16 4.54 -5.62
C LEU A 50 -1.89 4.11 -7.08
N ALA A 51 -1.09 3.05 -7.28
CA ALA A 51 -0.85 2.49 -8.63
C ALA A 51 -2.12 1.92 -9.29
N ALA A 52 -3.22 1.78 -8.54
CA ALA A 52 -4.52 1.41 -9.08
C ALA A 52 -5.05 2.44 -10.08
N ASP A 53 -4.79 3.73 -9.86
CA ASP A 53 -5.18 4.80 -10.78
C ASP A 53 -4.46 4.69 -12.12
N ASP A 54 -3.14 4.41 -12.11
CA ASP A 54 -2.36 4.18 -13.33
C ASP A 54 -2.84 2.92 -14.08
N ALA A 55 -3.18 1.87 -13.35
CA ALA A 55 -3.72 0.64 -13.92
C ALA A 55 -5.09 0.86 -14.57
N LEU A 56 -5.94 1.68 -13.94
CA LEU A 56 -7.23 2.11 -14.50
C LEU A 56 -7.01 2.87 -15.82
N GLN A 57 -6.12 3.87 -15.84
CA GLN A 57 -5.82 4.65 -17.05
C GLN A 57 -5.29 3.79 -18.21
N ARG A 58 -4.42 2.81 -17.90
CA ARG A 58 -3.96 1.84 -18.91
C ARG A 58 -5.11 1.01 -19.45
N SER A 59 -5.94 0.47 -18.56
CA SER A 59 -7.11 -0.33 -18.95
C SER A 59 -8.11 0.48 -19.79
N CYS A 60 -8.38 1.72 -19.42
CA CYS A 60 -9.26 2.61 -20.20
C CYS A 60 -8.76 2.81 -21.64
N ARG A 61 -7.45 2.99 -21.83
CA ARG A 61 -6.84 3.10 -23.18
C ARG A 61 -7.01 1.81 -23.97
N GLU A 62 -6.79 0.65 -23.36
CA GLU A 62 -6.93 -0.65 -24.01
C GLU A 62 -8.40 -0.96 -24.36
N ILE A 63 -9.34 -0.65 -23.46
CA ILE A 63 -10.79 -0.79 -23.69
C ILE A 63 -11.24 0.12 -24.82
N SER A 64 -10.77 1.38 -24.86
CA SER A 64 -11.08 2.32 -25.94
C SER A 64 -10.57 1.82 -27.28
N ALA A 65 -9.36 1.29 -27.33
CA ALA A 65 -8.80 0.69 -28.54
C ALA A 65 -9.58 -0.55 -28.99
N TYR A 66 -10.05 -1.37 -28.05
CA TYR A 66 -10.91 -2.54 -28.33
C TYR A 66 -12.24 -2.09 -28.92
N HIS A 67 -12.93 -1.12 -28.33
CA HIS A 67 -14.19 -0.56 -28.87
C HIS A 67 -13.99 0.10 -30.23
N GLY A 68 -12.87 0.81 -30.44
CA GLY A 68 -12.53 1.37 -31.75
C GLY A 68 -12.40 0.32 -32.85
N LYS A 69 -11.82 -0.87 -32.55
CA LYS A 69 -11.77 -1.99 -33.48
C LYS A 69 -13.15 -2.53 -33.81
N ILE A 70 -14.04 -2.66 -32.81
CA ILE A 70 -15.43 -3.07 -33.02
C ILE A 70 -16.15 -2.09 -33.96
N LEU A 71 -16.07 -0.79 -33.67
CA LEU A 71 -16.70 0.23 -34.49
C LEU A 71 -16.17 0.22 -35.94
N GLY A 72 -14.84 0.07 -36.11
CA GLY A 72 -14.25 -0.07 -37.44
C GLY A 72 -14.82 -1.26 -38.22
N ILE A 73 -14.93 -2.44 -37.58
CA ILE A 73 -15.55 -3.63 -38.22
C ILE A 73 -17.04 -3.37 -38.54
N GLN A 74 -17.78 -2.72 -37.65
CA GLN A 74 -19.20 -2.43 -37.84
C GLN A 74 -19.45 -1.48 -39.02
N GLN A 75 -18.54 -0.53 -39.22
CA GLN A 75 -18.62 0.48 -40.28
C GLN A 75 -18.07 -0.02 -41.63
N GLU A 76 -17.49 -1.21 -41.74
CA GLU A 76 -16.90 -1.77 -42.94
C GLU A 76 -18.03 -2.13 -43.93
N PRO A 77 -18.17 -1.38 -45.07
CA PRO A 77 -19.35 -1.51 -45.94
C PRO A 77 -19.35 -2.82 -46.75
N GLU A 78 -18.17 -3.44 -46.96
CA GLU A 78 -18.01 -4.64 -47.76
C GLU A 78 -18.36 -5.92 -47.02
N LEU A 79 -18.52 -5.86 -45.67
CA LEU A 79 -18.79 -7.02 -44.83
C LEU A 79 -20.29 -7.21 -44.58
N THR A 80 -20.73 -8.45 -44.68
CA THR A 80 -22.06 -8.86 -44.22
C THR A 80 -22.12 -8.85 -42.66
N ASP A 81 -23.34 -8.78 -42.12
CA ASP A 81 -23.54 -8.81 -40.65
C ASP A 81 -22.99 -10.06 -39.99
N GLU A 82 -23.01 -11.18 -40.68
CA GLU A 82 -22.44 -12.44 -40.17
C GLU A 82 -20.91 -12.39 -40.12
N GLU A 83 -20.26 -11.84 -41.15
CA GLU A 83 -18.81 -11.65 -41.17
C GLU A 83 -18.35 -10.65 -40.11
N LYS A 84 -19.10 -9.56 -39.93
CA LYS A 84 -18.86 -8.59 -38.84
C LYS A 84 -18.90 -9.27 -37.47
N ARG A 85 -19.96 -10.04 -37.18
CA ARG A 85 -20.09 -10.80 -35.93
C ARG A 85 -18.91 -11.76 -35.73
N ARG A 86 -18.52 -12.50 -36.79
CA ARG A 86 -17.40 -13.42 -36.75
C ARG A 86 -16.06 -12.72 -36.52
N LYS A 87 -15.83 -11.56 -37.15
CA LYS A 87 -14.62 -10.75 -36.91
C LYS A 87 -14.60 -10.23 -35.47
N ILE A 88 -15.71 -9.69 -34.96
CA ILE A 88 -15.82 -9.17 -33.60
C ILE A 88 -15.60 -10.27 -32.56
N SER A 89 -16.18 -11.48 -32.75
CA SER A 89 -16.01 -12.58 -31.80
C SER A 89 -14.58 -13.12 -31.69
N ARG A 90 -13.70 -12.79 -32.65
CA ARG A 90 -12.27 -13.13 -32.63
C ARG A 90 -11.40 -12.07 -31.93
N LEU A 91 -11.95 -10.92 -31.62
CA LEU A 91 -11.22 -9.89 -30.86
C LEU A 91 -10.99 -10.38 -29.44
N LYS A 92 -9.73 -10.36 -29.02
CA LYS A 92 -9.35 -10.77 -27.66
C LYS A 92 -9.68 -9.64 -26.70
N THR A 93 -10.36 -9.98 -25.61
CA THR A 93 -10.58 -9.12 -24.44
C THR A 93 -9.73 -9.62 -23.28
N ASN A 94 -9.40 -8.72 -22.38
CA ASN A 94 -8.81 -9.08 -21.09
C ASN A 94 -9.90 -8.87 -20.02
N PRO A 95 -10.43 -9.96 -19.40
CA PRO A 95 -11.46 -9.84 -18.38
C PRO A 95 -10.97 -9.03 -17.15
N LYS A 96 -9.64 -8.93 -16.96
CA LYS A 96 -9.01 -8.20 -15.85
C LYS A 96 -8.72 -6.73 -16.14
N TRP A 97 -9.13 -6.17 -17.28
CA TRP A 97 -9.11 -4.72 -17.45
C TRP A 97 -9.91 -4.05 -16.35
N ILE A 98 -9.35 -3.02 -15.74
CA ILE A 98 -10.00 -2.27 -14.67
C ILE A 98 -10.91 -1.21 -15.32
N THR A 99 -12.19 -1.23 -14.95
CA THR A 99 -13.18 -0.25 -15.43
C THR A 99 -13.41 0.86 -14.43
N ASP A 100 -13.32 0.54 -13.13
CA ASP A 100 -13.62 1.47 -12.05
C ASP A 100 -12.72 1.19 -10.85
N VAL A 101 -12.33 2.25 -10.12
CA VAL A 101 -11.56 2.19 -8.87
C VAL A 101 -12.17 3.14 -7.85
N SER A 102 -12.19 2.72 -6.60
CA SER A 102 -12.55 3.59 -5.48
C SER A 102 -11.63 3.37 -4.29
N PHE A 103 -11.43 4.45 -3.51
CA PHE A 103 -10.67 4.45 -2.26
C PHE A 103 -11.53 5.00 -1.12
N TRP A 104 -11.47 4.33 0.04
CA TRP A 104 -12.02 4.82 1.30
C TRP A 104 -10.87 5.07 2.27
N TRP A 105 -10.62 6.33 2.57
CA TRP A 105 -9.53 6.78 3.44
C TRP A 105 -10.03 6.89 4.88
N GLY A 106 -9.99 5.78 5.61
CA GLY A 106 -10.36 5.68 7.01
C GLY A 106 -11.84 5.94 7.34
N ARG A 107 -12.51 6.75 6.52
CA ARG A 107 -13.90 7.16 6.66
C ARG A 107 -14.56 7.27 5.30
N ASP A 108 -15.84 7.04 5.31
CA ASP A 108 -16.67 7.35 4.14
C ASP A 108 -16.67 8.87 3.87
N GLY A 109 -16.51 9.23 2.59
CA GLY A 109 -16.50 10.62 2.10
C GLY A 109 -15.16 11.36 2.21
N SER A 110 -14.15 10.87 2.91
CA SER A 110 -12.82 11.47 2.89
C SER A 110 -12.09 11.16 1.59
N ARG A 111 -11.44 12.17 1.01
CA ARG A 111 -10.65 12.06 -0.23
C ARG A 111 -9.22 12.48 0.03
N LEU A 112 -8.29 11.87 -0.71
CA LEU A 112 -6.90 12.28 -0.70
C LEU A 112 -6.67 13.36 -1.75
N ARG A 113 -6.08 14.48 -1.32
CA ARG A 113 -5.73 15.64 -2.14
C ARG A 113 -4.23 15.91 -2.06
N GLU A 114 -3.74 16.78 -2.92
CA GLU A 114 -2.33 17.23 -2.94
C GLU A 114 -1.33 16.06 -2.88
N VAL A 115 -1.64 14.99 -3.63
CA VAL A 115 -0.86 13.75 -3.60
C VAL A 115 0.53 13.99 -4.20
N ARG A 116 1.56 13.50 -3.52
CA ARG A 116 2.95 13.50 -3.95
C ARG A 116 3.51 12.10 -3.81
N LEU A 117 4.18 11.62 -4.83
CA LEU A 117 4.68 10.26 -4.93
C LEU A 117 6.19 10.25 -5.03
N LEU A 118 6.82 9.32 -4.36
CA LEU A 118 8.21 8.90 -4.55
C LEU A 118 8.20 7.38 -4.79
N PRO A 119 7.93 6.93 -6.04
CA PRO A 119 7.71 5.52 -6.35
C PRO A 119 8.91 4.64 -6.03
N GLU A 120 10.13 5.14 -6.21
CA GLU A 120 11.39 4.41 -5.94
C GLU A 120 11.54 4.04 -4.45
N ALA A 121 10.95 4.84 -3.56
CA ALA A 121 10.91 4.59 -2.13
C ALA A 121 9.60 3.97 -1.68
N ASP A 122 8.67 3.76 -2.60
CA ASP A 122 7.29 3.35 -2.28
C ASP A 122 6.61 4.29 -1.27
N LEU A 123 6.90 5.60 -1.32
CA LEU A 123 6.33 6.62 -0.45
C LEU A 123 5.27 7.45 -1.18
N ALA A 124 4.13 7.59 -0.55
CA ALA A 124 3.12 8.58 -0.92
C ALA A 124 2.76 9.45 0.28
N VAL A 125 2.60 10.74 0.05
CA VAL A 125 2.00 11.68 0.99
C VAL A 125 0.83 12.40 0.33
N GLY A 126 -0.14 12.82 1.12
CA GLY A 126 -1.28 13.57 0.62
C GLY A 126 -2.08 14.17 1.76
N ARG A 127 -3.08 14.98 1.45
CA ARG A 127 -3.92 15.66 2.45
C ARG A 127 -5.35 15.14 2.39
N LEU A 128 -5.90 14.76 3.54
CA LEU A 128 -7.30 14.32 3.66
C LEU A 128 -8.25 15.53 3.62
N GLU A 129 -9.32 15.42 2.85
CA GLU A 129 -10.43 16.37 2.78
C GLU A 129 -11.78 15.63 2.69
N PRO A 130 -12.75 15.96 3.57
CA PRO A 130 -12.66 16.79 4.76
C PRO A 130 -11.81 16.14 5.86
N PHE A 131 -11.23 16.95 6.76
CA PHE A 131 -10.41 16.50 7.88
C PHE A 131 -10.81 17.18 9.18
N ASP A 132 -10.93 16.39 10.26
CA ASP A 132 -11.24 16.86 11.61
C ASP A 132 -10.08 16.45 12.55
N PRO A 133 -9.15 17.37 12.89
CA PRO A 133 -7.92 17.05 13.63
C PRO A 133 -8.18 16.49 15.03
N GLU A 134 -9.31 16.82 15.68
CA GLU A 134 -9.59 16.40 17.06
C GLU A 134 -9.75 14.86 17.18
N ARG A 135 -10.04 14.20 16.07
CA ARG A 135 -10.23 12.73 16.04
C ARG A 135 -8.93 11.95 15.91
N PHE A 136 -7.83 12.63 15.60
CA PHE A 136 -6.54 12.01 15.27
C PHE A 136 -5.43 12.38 16.27
N ARG A 137 -5.74 13.09 17.33
CA ARG A 137 -4.78 13.46 18.38
C ARG A 137 -4.58 12.32 19.39
N PRO A 138 -3.33 12.08 19.82
CA PRO A 138 -2.11 12.78 19.45
C PRO A 138 -1.55 12.34 18.11
N PHE A 139 -0.92 13.25 17.37
CA PHE A 139 -0.17 12.95 16.14
C PHE A 139 1.18 12.32 16.46
N PRO A 140 1.76 11.52 15.52
CA PRO A 140 3.04 10.88 15.74
C PRO A 140 4.18 11.87 15.89
N VAL A 141 5.21 11.45 16.62
CA VAL A 141 6.54 12.04 16.61
C VAL A 141 7.40 11.18 15.70
N VAL A 142 8.05 11.78 14.70
CA VAL A 142 8.91 11.07 13.74
C VAL A 142 10.28 10.89 14.38
N LYS A 143 10.87 9.72 14.23
CA LYS A 143 12.19 9.38 14.76
C LYS A 143 13.28 10.24 14.12
N ASP A 144 14.14 10.81 14.97
CA ASP A 144 15.38 11.45 14.52
C ASP A 144 16.31 10.38 13.93
N PRO A 145 16.66 10.48 12.62
CA PRO A 145 17.48 9.48 11.96
C PRO A 145 18.93 9.39 12.45
N THR A 146 19.38 10.32 13.30
CA THR A 146 20.73 10.26 13.89
C THR A 146 20.84 9.24 15.02
N TYR A 147 19.72 8.78 15.57
CA TYR A 147 19.67 7.89 16.73
C TYR A 147 19.02 6.53 16.41
N LEU A 148 19.58 5.80 15.43
CA LEU A 148 19.07 4.50 15.00
C LEU A 148 20.00 3.37 15.46
N ASP A 149 19.61 2.66 16.51
CA ASP A 149 20.37 1.52 17.02
C ASP A 149 19.82 0.19 16.50
N VAL A 150 20.67 -0.60 15.84
CA VAL A 150 20.36 -1.96 15.42
C VAL A 150 19.98 -2.80 16.66
N GLY A 151 18.95 -3.64 16.50
CA GLY A 151 18.41 -4.42 17.62
C GLY A 151 17.28 -3.72 18.36
N THR A 152 17.00 -2.43 18.08
CA THR A 152 15.85 -1.73 18.68
C THR A 152 14.55 -2.47 18.39
N PRO A 153 13.74 -2.80 19.42
CA PRO A 153 12.43 -3.39 19.24
C PRO A 153 11.49 -2.41 18.53
N LEU A 154 10.85 -2.87 17.46
CA LEU A 154 9.89 -2.13 16.67
C LEU A 154 8.58 -2.89 16.55
N CYS A 155 7.49 -2.17 16.39
CA CYS A 155 6.17 -2.73 16.10
C CYS A 155 5.60 -2.11 14.83
N LYS A 156 4.92 -2.93 14.05
CA LYS A 156 4.17 -2.52 12.85
C LYS A 156 2.68 -2.61 13.15
N LEU A 157 1.90 -1.67 12.65
CA LEU A 157 0.44 -1.69 12.78
C LEU A 157 -0.21 -1.55 11.40
N GLY A 158 -1.25 -2.31 11.16
CA GLY A 158 -2.06 -2.26 9.93
C GLY A 158 -3.26 -3.17 10.06
N TYR A 159 -3.84 -3.58 8.94
CA TYR A 159 -5.12 -4.27 8.88
C TYR A 159 -5.04 -5.58 8.05
N PRO A 160 -4.12 -6.51 8.39
CA PRO A 160 -4.06 -7.81 7.72
C PRO A 160 -5.26 -8.68 8.10
N PHE A 161 -5.51 -9.72 7.30
CA PHE A 161 -6.56 -10.72 7.54
C PHE A 161 -7.99 -10.17 7.54
N GLN A 162 -8.18 -8.94 7.12
CA GLN A 162 -9.52 -8.34 7.03
C GLN A 162 -10.19 -8.75 5.71
N ARG A 163 -11.44 -9.18 5.81
CA ARG A 163 -12.28 -9.39 4.63
C ARG A 163 -13.17 -8.17 4.45
N VAL A 164 -12.94 -7.47 3.36
CA VAL A 164 -13.74 -6.31 2.98
C VAL A 164 -14.40 -6.62 1.67
N ASP A 165 -15.71 -6.44 1.60
CA ASP A 165 -16.51 -6.65 0.41
C ASP A 165 -17.19 -5.33 0.01
N ALA A 166 -17.31 -5.10 -1.30
CA ALA A 166 -18.02 -3.97 -1.88
C ALA A 166 -18.91 -4.44 -3.03
N SER A 167 -19.97 -3.70 -3.26
CA SER A 167 -20.81 -3.83 -4.45
C SER A 167 -20.65 -2.59 -5.35
N TYR A 168 -21.04 -2.71 -6.62
CA TYR A 168 -21.03 -1.61 -7.56
C TYR A 168 -22.47 -1.30 -7.99
N ASP A 169 -22.89 -0.07 -7.81
CA ASP A 169 -24.20 0.42 -8.26
C ASP A 169 -24.08 0.86 -9.73
N GLU A 170 -24.58 0.04 -10.65
CA GLU A 170 -24.55 0.32 -12.10
C GLU A 170 -25.33 1.59 -12.47
N THR A 171 -26.31 1.98 -11.67
CA THR A 171 -27.15 3.17 -11.94
C THR A 171 -26.44 4.45 -11.50
N GLY A 172 -25.84 4.43 -10.30
CA GLY A 172 -25.13 5.57 -9.74
C GLY A 172 -23.67 5.65 -10.19
N GLY A 173 -23.11 4.59 -10.77
CA GLY A 173 -21.70 4.54 -11.16
C GLY A 173 -20.74 4.57 -9.98
N GLU A 174 -21.12 4.03 -8.82
CA GLU A 174 -20.36 4.14 -7.59
C GLU A 174 -20.25 2.81 -6.83
N PHE A 175 -19.14 2.65 -6.10
CA PHE A 175 -18.98 1.53 -5.18
C PHE A 175 -19.66 1.82 -3.84
N ARG A 176 -20.15 0.74 -3.21
CA ARG A 176 -20.70 0.76 -1.84
C ARG A 176 -20.05 -0.34 -1.03
N LEU A 177 -19.45 0.03 0.10
CA LEU A 177 -18.95 -0.96 1.07
C LEU A 177 -20.11 -1.74 1.66
N SER A 178 -19.90 -3.05 1.84
CA SER A 178 -20.88 -3.90 2.53
C SER A 178 -21.07 -3.44 3.97
N PRO A 179 -22.29 -3.49 4.53
CA PRO A 179 -22.53 -3.17 5.93
C PRO A 179 -21.60 -3.99 6.85
N GLY A 180 -21.00 -3.34 7.84
CA GLY A 180 -20.08 -3.97 8.78
C GLY A 180 -18.62 -4.10 8.29
N SER A 181 -18.29 -3.61 7.09
CA SER A 181 -16.89 -3.55 6.62
C SER A 181 -16.01 -2.62 7.46
N LEU A 182 -16.56 -1.71 8.20
CA LEU A 182 -15.87 -0.80 9.13
C LEU A 182 -16.57 -0.80 10.50
N PRO A 183 -15.82 -0.60 11.62
CA PRO A 183 -14.38 -0.40 11.71
C PRO A 183 -13.58 -1.70 11.56
N LEU A 184 -12.33 -1.60 11.07
CA LEU A 184 -11.40 -2.72 11.02
C LEU A 184 -10.55 -2.79 12.30
N ALA A 185 -10.26 -4.02 12.75
CA ALA A 185 -9.37 -4.23 13.89
C ALA A 185 -7.90 -4.13 13.45
N GLY A 186 -7.14 -3.25 14.11
CA GLY A 186 -5.71 -3.14 13.89
C GLY A 186 -4.96 -4.39 14.39
N PHE A 187 -3.93 -4.81 13.67
CA PHE A 187 -3.08 -5.95 14.00
C PHE A 187 -1.64 -5.49 14.21
N PRO A 188 -1.15 -5.45 15.46
CA PRO A 188 0.24 -5.14 15.75
C PRO A 188 1.13 -6.37 15.53
N MET A 189 2.33 -6.16 14.96
CA MET A 189 3.35 -7.20 14.83
C MET A 189 4.71 -6.65 15.19
N GLU A 190 5.38 -7.26 16.17
CA GLU A 190 6.71 -6.85 16.61
C GLU A 190 7.84 -7.48 15.79
N GLY A 191 8.99 -6.85 15.84
CA GLY A 191 10.27 -7.30 15.32
C GLY A 191 11.36 -6.37 15.84
N ILE A 192 12.60 -6.56 15.38
CA ILE A 192 13.69 -5.63 15.69
C ILE A 192 14.18 -4.96 14.40
N TYR A 193 14.73 -3.76 14.52
CA TYR A 193 15.49 -3.13 13.46
C TYR A 193 16.78 -3.91 13.22
N THR A 194 16.97 -4.41 12.00
CA THR A 194 18.12 -5.26 11.65
C THR A 194 19.22 -4.46 10.96
N ARG A 195 18.87 -3.62 10.01
CA ARG A 195 19.81 -2.78 9.25
C ARG A 195 19.11 -1.75 8.37
N THR A 196 19.87 -0.77 7.90
CA THR A 196 19.48 0.10 6.79
C THR A 196 19.81 -0.57 5.45
N LEU A 197 18.88 -0.52 4.49
CA LEU A 197 19.08 -0.92 3.11
C LEU A 197 19.18 0.34 2.26
N SER A 198 20.24 0.46 1.43
CA SER A 198 20.37 1.54 0.45
C SER A 198 20.04 1.01 -0.94
N ALA A 199 19.17 1.72 -1.67
CA ALA A 199 18.74 1.39 -3.03
C ALA A 199 19.20 2.45 -4.07
N GLY A 200 20.20 3.28 -3.71
CA GLY A 200 20.70 4.34 -4.58
C GLY A 200 19.94 5.65 -4.42
N LYS A 201 19.82 6.40 -5.52
CA LYS A 201 19.13 7.70 -5.53
C LYS A 201 17.81 7.64 -6.28
N SER A 202 16.92 8.58 -5.96
CA SER A 202 15.72 8.82 -6.77
C SER A 202 16.10 9.22 -8.21
N SER A 203 15.19 9.04 -9.15
CA SER A 203 15.42 9.33 -10.58
C SER A 203 15.80 10.77 -10.86
N ASP A 204 15.36 11.71 -10.02
CA ASP A 204 15.73 13.13 -10.06
C ASP A 204 17.00 13.46 -9.26
N GLY A 205 17.62 12.46 -8.61
CA GLY A 205 18.84 12.59 -7.82
C GLY A 205 18.70 13.29 -6.47
N ARG A 206 17.49 13.71 -6.08
CA ARG A 206 17.24 14.52 -4.88
C ARG A 206 17.32 13.73 -3.58
N TYR A 207 16.91 12.46 -3.60
CA TYR A 207 16.77 11.63 -2.41
C TYR A 207 17.70 10.42 -2.46
N GLU A 208 18.35 10.11 -1.35
CA GLU A 208 18.94 8.80 -1.08
C GLU A 208 17.81 7.83 -0.73
N ILE A 209 17.58 6.81 -1.56
CA ILE A 209 16.54 5.82 -1.33
C ILE A 209 17.03 4.83 -0.29
N LYS A 210 16.48 4.96 0.92
CA LYS A 210 16.83 4.15 2.07
C LYS A 210 15.60 3.46 2.64
N PHE A 211 15.79 2.24 3.09
CA PHE A 211 14.78 1.46 3.80
C PHE A 211 15.31 0.97 5.13
N LEU A 212 14.40 0.76 6.04
CA LEU A 212 14.59 0.14 7.33
C LEU A 212 14.12 -1.31 7.23
N GLU A 213 15.02 -2.28 7.50
CA GLU A 213 14.68 -3.70 7.53
C GLU A 213 14.32 -4.13 8.95
N THR A 214 13.30 -4.98 9.08
CA THR A 214 12.87 -5.54 10.36
C THR A 214 12.88 -7.07 10.31
N SER A 215 13.18 -7.71 11.44
CA SER A 215 13.27 -9.18 11.59
C SER A 215 11.94 -9.92 11.39
N SER A 216 10.80 -9.21 11.45
CA SER A 216 9.48 -9.77 11.16
C SER A 216 8.98 -9.30 9.79
N PRO A 217 8.20 -10.11 9.06
CA PRO A 217 7.67 -9.72 7.75
C PRO A 217 6.68 -8.54 7.85
N GLY A 218 6.44 -7.85 6.75
CA GLY A 218 5.23 -7.06 6.56
C GLY A 218 4.11 -7.97 6.04
N LEU A 219 2.90 -7.83 6.54
CA LEU A 219 1.74 -8.58 6.08
C LEU A 219 0.94 -7.77 5.07
N ILE A 220 0.25 -8.46 4.15
CA ILE A 220 -0.75 -7.81 3.29
C ILE A 220 -1.79 -7.14 4.19
N GLY A 221 -2.02 -5.84 3.99
CA GLY A 221 -2.85 -5.01 4.88
C GLY A 221 -2.04 -4.15 5.85
N GLN A 222 -0.71 -4.33 5.97
CA GLN A 222 0.18 -3.46 6.74
C GLN A 222 0.88 -2.40 5.88
N SER A 223 0.86 -2.52 4.55
CA SER A 223 1.41 -1.51 3.64
C SER A 223 0.86 -0.13 3.96
N GLY A 224 1.74 0.87 4.07
CA GLY A 224 1.39 2.24 4.45
C GLY A 224 1.19 2.46 5.95
N GLY A 225 1.16 1.41 6.77
CA GLY A 225 1.07 1.52 8.22
C GLY A 225 2.38 1.91 8.89
N PRO A 226 2.32 2.39 10.15
CA PRO A 226 3.50 2.83 10.88
C PRO A 226 4.38 1.66 11.31
N VAL A 227 5.68 1.91 11.32
CA VAL A 227 6.69 1.18 12.09
C VAL A 227 7.12 2.09 13.22
N PHE A 228 6.99 1.65 14.47
CA PHE A 228 7.20 2.49 15.64
C PHE A 228 7.89 1.74 16.78
N ASP A 229 8.54 2.47 17.66
CA ASP A 229 9.22 1.92 18.85
C ASP A 229 8.28 1.76 20.05
N SER A 230 8.82 1.34 21.19
CA SER A 230 8.08 1.13 22.45
C SER A 230 7.51 2.43 23.06
N ARG A 231 7.93 3.59 22.60
CA ARG A 231 7.41 4.91 23.00
C ARG A 231 6.31 5.40 22.05
N GLY A 232 6.09 4.70 20.91
CA GLY A 232 5.15 5.10 19.87
C GLY A 232 5.72 6.11 18.88
N THR A 233 7.06 6.29 18.88
CA THR A 233 7.74 7.15 17.92
C THR A 233 7.75 6.49 16.56
N LEU A 234 7.34 7.22 15.53
CA LEU A 234 7.26 6.74 14.15
C LEU A 234 8.66 6.63 13.54
N TRP A 235 9.12 5.40 13.29
CA TRP A 235 10.41 5.10 12.65
C TRP A 235 10.30 5.04 11.13
N GLY A 236 9.13 4.74 10.60
CA GLY A 236 8.92 4.63 9.17
C GLY A 236 7.53 4.17 8.81
N VAL A 237 7.34 3.96 7.52
CA VAL A 237 6.08 3.49 6.93
C VAL A 237 6.32 2.15 6.26
N GLN A 238 5.56 1.12 6.63
CA GLN A 238 5.69 -0.23 6.07
C GLN A 238 5.43 -0.22 4.57
N SER A 239 6.37 -0.75 3.80
CA SER A 239 6.28 -0.86 2.34
C SER A 239 6.00 -2.30 1.91
N ARG A 240 6.98 -3.17 2.04
CA ARG A 240 6.95 -4.52 1.49
C ARG A 240 7.60 -5.56 2.40
N THR A 241 7.62 -6.78 1.93
CA THR A 241 8.38 -7.90 2.53
C THR A 241 9.37 -8.42 1.51
N ASP A 242 10.63 -8.52 1.90
CA ASP A 242 11.66 -9.16 1.10
C ASP A 242 11.85 -10.60 1.59
N MET A 243 11.87 -11.54 0.64
CA MET A 243 12.03 -12.97 0.91
C MET A 243 13.47 -13.39 0.59
N HIS A 244 14.16 -13.89 1.60
CA HIS A 244 15.52 -14.44 1.49
C HIS A 244 15.46 -15.96 1.59
N SER A 245 15.86 -16.66 0.52
CA SER A 245 15.96 -18.12 0.54
C SER A 245 17.38 -18.56 0.88
N PHE A 246 17.50 -19.52 1.77
CA PHE A 246 18.78 -20.09 2.16
C PHE A 246 18.69 -21.62 2.26
N ARG A 247 19.82 -22.30 2.04
CA ARG A 247 19.89 -23.76 2.13
C ARG A 247 20.39 -24.19 3.51
N VAL A 248 19.66 -25.11 4.11
CA VAL A 248 20.03 -25.76 5.36
C VAL A 248 20.32 -27.22 5.10
N ARG A 249 21.46 -27.69 5.56
CA ARG A 249 21.78 -29.12 5.55
C ARG A 249 21.10 -29.80 6.73
N THR A 250 20.07 -30.60 6.46
CA THR A 250 19.35 -31.34 7.49
C THR A 250 19.85 -32.79 7.54
N ARG A 251 20.19 -33.26 8.73
CA ARG A 251 20.45 -34.68 9.01
C ARG A 251 19.15 -35.31 9.49
N THR A 252 18.52 -36.13 8.67
CA THR A 252 17.37 -36.91 9.10
C THR A 252 17.88 -38.09 9.94
N PRO A 253 17.45 -38.26 11.23
CA PRO A 253 17.82 -39.40 12.05
C PRO A 253 17.46 -40.70 11.33
N GLY A 254 18.43 -41.62 11.17
CA GLY A 254 18.22 -42.92 10.53
C GLY A 254 18.40 -42.98 9.02
N LYS A 255 18.79 -41.88 8.36
CA LYS A 255 19.18 -41.86 6.93
C LYS A 255 20.61 -41.34 6.77
N GLU A 256 21.46 -42.09 6.05
CA GLU A 256 22.82 -41.64 5.70
C GLU A 256 22.89 -40.47 4.73
N ARG A 257 21.76 -40.04 4.17
CA ARG A 257 21.70 -38.94 3.21
C ARG A 257 21.48 -37.60 3.91
N ILE A 258 22.44 -36.70 3.73
CA ILE A 258 22.27 -35.27 4.02
C ILE A 258 21.43 -34.69 2.92
N GLY A 259 20.23 -34.21 3.25
CA GLY A 259 19.36 -33.48 2.32
C GLY A 259 19.60 -31.98 2.42
N ASP A 260 19.62 -31.26 1.30
CA ASP A 260 19.53 -29.81 1.29
C ASP A 260 18.06 -29.40 1.33
N GLU A 261 17.66 -28.68 2.36
CA GLU A 261 16.34 -28.07 2.49
C GLU A 261 16.43 -26.58 2.21
N VAL A 262 15.55 -26.04 1.36
CA VAL A 262 15.47 -24.61 1.11
C VAL A 262 14.45 -24.00 2.07
N LEU A 263 14.93 -23.15 2.96
CA LEU A 263 14.11 -22.38 3.87
C LEU A 263 14.01 -20.93 3.38
N SER A 264 12.94 -20.25 3.75
CA SER A 264 12.73 -18.83 3.42
C SER A 264 12.58 -18.02 4.70
N LEU A 265 13.30 -16.92 4.77
CA LEU A 265 13.18 -15.90 5.80
C LEU A 265 12.52 -14.66 5.17
N ASN A 266 11.41 -14.24 5.75
CA ASN A 266 10.67 -13.07 5.31
C ASN A 266 10.96 -11.90 6.22
N LEU A 267 11.53 -10.82 5.69
CA LEU A 267 11.91 -9.61 6.42
C LEU A 267 11.04 -8.43 5.97
N GLY A 268 10.55 -7.67 6.94
CA GLY A 268 9.76 -6.47 6.64
C GLY A 268 10.66 -5.31 6.22
N VAL A 269 10.23 -4.57 5.23
CA VAL A 269 10.95 -3.41 4.70
C VAL A 269 10.04 -2.20 4.78
N ALA A 270 10.50 -1.17 5.48
CA ALA A 270 9.79 0.09 5.65
C ALA A 270 10.63 1.27 5.13
N ILE A 271 9.98 2.35 4.80
CA ILE A 271 10.60 3.60 4.41
C ILE A 271 11.43 4.11 5.59
N HIS A 272 12.70 4.45 5.33
CA HIS A 272 13.63 4.90 6.37
C HIS A 272 13.25 6.28 6.92
N PRO A 273 13.41 6.54 8.23
CA PRO A 273 13.05 7.84 8.82
C PRO A 273 13.80 9.03 8.20
N GLU A 274 15.06 8.85 7.81
CA GLU A 274 15.84 9.90 7.13
C GLU A 274 15.19 10.32 5.81
N LEU A 275 14.73 9.37 5.02
CA LEU A 275 14.04 9.66 3.77
C LEU A 275 12.68 10.32 4.02
N LEU A 276 11.92 9.81 5.00
CA LEU A 276 10.64 10.40 5.38
C LEU A 276 10.80 11.86 5.82
N VAL A 277 11.76 12.13 6.72
CA VAL A 277 12.06 13.48 7.21
C VAL A 277 12.46 14.41 6.06
N SER A 278 13.40 13.97 5.21
CA SER A 278 13.84 14.77 4.06
C SER A 278 12.69 15.11 3.12
N TYR A 279 11.85 14.11 2.81
CA TYR A 279 10.72 14.28 1.91
C TYR A 279 9.67 15.24 2.49
N LEU A 280 9.30 15.10 3.77
CA LEU A 280 8.35 15.99 4.43
C LEU A 280 8.89 17.44 4.50
N THR A 281 10.17 17.60 4.81
CA THR A 281 10.84 18.91 4.87
C THR A 281 10.83 19.63 3.52
N ASP A 282 11.17 18.93 2.45
CA ASP A 282 11.25 19.50 1.10
C ASP A 282 9.89 20.00 0.59
N TYR A 283 8.81 19.35 1.03
CA TYR A 283 7.44 19.75 0.66
C TYR A 283 6.79 20.67 1.69
N GLY A 284 7.52 21.11 2.72
CA GLY A 284 6.99 22.00 3.77
C GLY A 284 5.85 21.37 4.57
N ILE A 285 5.81 20.03 4.68
CA ILE A 285 4.79 19.32 5.45
C ILE A 285 5.22 19.32 6.92
N PRO A 286 4.45 19.94 7.84
CA PRO A 286 4.81 20.00 9.25
C PRO A 286 4.83 18.60 9.89
N PHE A 287 5.82 18.37 10.74
CA PHE A 287 5.91 17.18 11.60
C PHE A 287 6.69 17.51 12.88
N ARG A 288 6.57 16.65 13.87
CA ARG A 288 7.38 16.73 15.09
C ARG A 288 8.46 15.66 15.04
N MET A 289 9.70 16.01 15.34
CA MET A 289 10.83 15.08 15.40
C MET A 289 11.15 14.73 16.85
N SER A 290 11.61 13.52 17.11
CA SER A 290 12.08 13.11 18.43
C SER A 290 13.43 13.77 18.76
N ASP A 291 13.75 13.81 20.03
CA ASP A 291 15.02 14.34 20.58
C ASP A 291 16.00 13.21 20.98
N TYR A 292 15.74 11.97 20.55
CA TYR A 292 16.54 10.77 20.86
C TYR A 292 16.57 9.78 19.70
#